data_41fc3b5b964fc4de8b6336785de6785d
#
_entry.id   41fc3b5b964fc4de8b6336785de6785d
#
_cell.length_a   1.000
_cell.length_b   1.000
_cell.length_c   1.000
_cell.angle_alpha   90.00
_cell.angle_beta   90.00
_cell.angle_gamma   90.00
#
_symmetry.space_group_name_H-M   'P 1'
#
loop_
_entity.id
_entity.type
_entity.pdbx_description
1 polymer ?
#
loop_
_entity_poly.entity_id
_entity_poly.type
_entity_poly.pdbx_seq_one_letter_code
_entity_poly.pdbx_strand_id
1 'polypeptide(L)'
;MNCSIFKSMFCARRLAATSLAAVVILAAPEIARSQAGLKTYTGSFPDHATYLIEVPKEWNGTLFLYSHGFAAPDTPNPPADNGDTLVRLYLLTNGYALAGSSYAGTGWAVEDALHDQIAVLDTFDQLVGHPRRTIAWGISMGGVTTAGLVQNHPERFAGGVALCGVVAGSPGFWNQLLDSAFAFNTLLASGKLQLVHIADPVTNLTNAETILNNAQSTPQGQARIALVAALVDSPSWNFPLSPPPNPTDYTTMEANQFVSLGSGFDFPLYFAWRAELEKRASGNPSWNTGVDYEKQLTLSIGHAEVEWLYKQAGLSLAADLKTLNNAARIAADPVAVNYLSQNIALDGEIQVPVLTMHTIGDDIVNVQNEQAYAAIVHKVGHDSLLREAFVDRGGHCAFTSAETIAALQALIRRLDTGEWQGTDAKALNAAASALPLAYEDVFGPGSQLLPPAFTEYAPAPFLRPYDDEH
;
A
#
# COMPACT_ATOMS: atom_id res chain seq x y z
N MET A 1 -23.98 -17.82 -2.26
CA MET A 1 -24.91 -17.88 -1.13
C MET A 1 -24.15 -17.53 0.12
N ASN A 2 -24.63 -16.62 0.91
CA ASN A 2 -24.09 -16.00 2.12
C ASN A 2 -22.92 -15.02 1.95
N CYS A 3 -23.35 -13.81 1.67
CA CYS A 3 -22.66 -12.53 1.81
C CYS A 3 -22.45 -12.25 3.32
N SER A 4 -21.44 -12.86 3.97
CA SER A 4 -21.19 -12.71 5.42
C SER A 4 -19.88 -12.00 5.75
N ILE A 5 -18.94 -11.89 4.83
CA ILE A 5 -17.60 -11.34 5.09
C ILE A 5 -17.58 -9.80 5.04
N PHE A 6 -18.48 -9.17 4.29
CA PHE A 6 -18.59 -7.70 4.22
C PHE A 6 -19.33 -7.03 5.39
N LYS A 7 -19.88 -7.80 6.35
CA LYS A 7 -20.67 -7.24 7.46
C LYS A 7 -19.88 -6.89 8.72
N SER A 8 -18.65 -7.34 8.91
CA SER A 8 -17.90 -7.02 10.13
C SER A 8 -17.27 -5.62 10.12
N MET A 9 -16.95 -5.05 8.97
CA MET A 9 -16.45 -3.66 8.87
C MET A 9 -17.54 -2.59 9.04
N PHE A 10 -18.83 -2.96 9.08
CA PHE A 10 -19.94 -2.00 9.18
C PHE A 10 -20.73 -2.05 10.50
N CYS A 11 -20.32 -2.83 11.49
CA CYS A 11 -21.10 -2.97 12.74
C CYS A 11 -20.79 -1.91 13.83
N ALA A 12 -19.89 -0.96 13.60
CA ALA A 12 -19.66 0.19 14.50
C ALA A 12 -20.62 1.38 14.28
N ARG A 13 -21.71 1.19 13.55
CA ARG A 13 -22.65 2.26 13.15
C ARG A 13 -23.83 2.50 14.11
N ARG A 14 -23.63 2.58 15.42
CA ARG A 14 -24.72 3.08 16.30
C ARG A 14 -24.24 3.72 17.59
N LEU A 15 -23.38 4.76 17.56
CA LEU A 15 -23.17 5.64 18.74
C LEU A 15 -22.49 6.98 18.42
N ALA A 16 -22.81 7.66 17.32
CA ALA A 16 -22.32 9.02 17.07
C ALA A 16 -23.28 9.86 16.22
N ALA A 17 -24.54 9.98 16.67
CA ALA A 17 -25.54 10.77 15.94
C ALA A 17 -25.54 12.28 16.32
N THR A 18 -24.64 12.76 17.16
CA THR A 18 -24.66 14.16 17.64
C THR A 18 -23.47 15.03 17.24
N SER A 19 -22.40 14.48 16.66
CA SER A 19 -21.26 15.27 16.15
C SER A 19 -21.30 15.55 14.63
N LEU A 20 -22.18 14.90 13.88
CA LEU A 20 -22.25 15.02 12.42
C LEU A 20 -22.69 16.43 11.93
N ALA A 21 -23.48 17.15 12.70
CA ALA A 21 -24.04 18.43 12.29
C ALA A 21 -23.01 19.59 12.28
N ALA A 22 -21.98 19.54 13.10
CA ALA A 22 -21.02 20.65 13.23
C ALA A 22 -19.91 20.61 12.16
N VAL A 23 -19.47 19.43 11.73
CA VAL A 23 -18.41 19.28 10.72
C VAL A 23 -18.94 19.62 9.31
N VAL A 24 -20.20 19.25 9.01
CA VAL A 24 -20.85 19.57 7.73
C VAL A 24 -21.09 21.08 7.58
N ILE A 25 -21.32 21.82 8.66
CA ILE A 25 -21.62 23.27 8.60
C ILE A 25 -20.34 24.08 8.32
N LEU A 26 -19.15 23.66 8.74
CA LEU A 26 -17.90 24.40 8.48
C LEU A 26 -17.33 24.14 7.08
N ALA A 27 -17.59 22.97 6.50
CA ALA A 27 -17.14 22.63 5.13
C ALA A 27 -18.12 23.10 4.03
N ALA A 28 -19.37 23.43 4.36
CA ALA A 28 -20.38 23.80 3.38
C ALA A 28 -20.02 25.00 2.47
N PRO A 29 -19.39 26.10 2.97
CA PRO A 29 -18.99 27.21 2.09
C PRO A 29 -17.80 26.86 1.18
N GLU A 30 -16.88 25.97 1.61
CA GLU A 30 -15.75 25.52 0.80
C GLU A 30 -16.20 24.55 -0.29
N ILE A 31 -17.11 23.63 0.03
CA ILE A 31 -17.73 22.74 -0.94
C ILE A 31 -18.47 23.51 -2.03
N ALA A 32 -19.27 24.51 -1.65
CA ALA A 32 -19.98 25.35 -2.60
C ALA A 32 -19.04 26.19 -3.49
N ARG A 33 -17.90 26.61 -2.96
CA ARG A 33 -16.89 27.38 -3.68
C ARG A 33 -16.09 26.49 -4.65
N SER A 34 -15.74 25.27 -4.28
CA SER A 34 -15.03 24.33 -5.14
C SER A 34 -15.89 23.84 -6.32
N GLN A 35 -17.22 23.77 -6.15
CA GLN A 35 -18.15 23.34 -7.20
C GLN A 35 -18.57 24.48 -8.15
N ALA A 36 -18.41 25.73 -7.76
CA ALA A 36 -18.80 26.87 -8.58
C ALA A 36 -17.88 27.04 -9.79
N GLY A 37 -18.32 26.55 -10.95
CA GLY A 37 -17.58 26.63 -12.22
C GLY A 37 -16.55 25.51 -12.42
N LEU A 38 -16.61 24.42 -11.63
CA LEU A 38 -15.87 23.20 -11.86
C LEU A 38 -16.28 22.58 -13.21
N LYS A 39 -15.31 22.26 -14.04
CA LYS A 39 -15.52 21.48 -15.27
C LYS A 39 -15.12 20.05 -15.01
N THR A 40 -16.02 19.12 -15.29
CA THR A 40 -15.78 17.69 -15.15
C THR A 40 -15.85 17.02 -16.52
N TYR A 41 -14.85 16.21 -16.82
CA TYR A 41 -14.80 15.41 -18.04
C TYR A 41 -14.68 13.94 -17.66
N THR A 42 -15.49 13.10 -18.29
CA THR A 42 -15.49 11.65 -18.12
C THR A 42 -15.57 10.98 -19.49
N GLY A 43 -15.02 9.80 -19.62
CA GLY A 43 -15.08 9.01 -20.83
C GLY A 43 -14.43 7.66 -20.63
N SER A 44 -14.22 6.96 -21.75
CA SER A 44 -13.58 5.63 -21.75
C SER A 44 -12.55 5.53 -22.87
N PHE A 45 -11.53 4.71 -22.64
CA PHE A 45 -10.51 4.33 -23.60
C PHE A 45 -10.90 3.06 -24.37
N PRO A 46 -10.20 2.73 -25.48
CA PRO A 46 -10.49 1.54 -26.27
C PRO A 46 -10.36 0.21 -25.51
N ASP A 47 -9.55 0.17 -24.46
CA ASP A 47 -9.34 -0.98 -23.55
C ASP A 47 -10.40 -1.08 -22.44
N HIS A 48 -11.40 -0.20 -22.47
CA HIS A 48 -12.50 -0.06 -21.52
C HIS A 48 -12.15 0.61 -20.18
N ALA A 49 -10.92 1.05 -19.97
CA ALA A 49 -10.62 1.93 -18.86
C ALA A 49 -11.45 3.22 -18.98
N THR A 50 -11.87 3.75 -17.84
CA THR A 50 -12.62 5.01 -17.77
C THR A 50 -11.78 6.07 -17.10
N TYR A 51 -12.04 7.35 -17.40
CA TYR A 51 -11.32 8.45 -16.77
C TYR A 51 -12.25 9.48 -16.16
N LEU A 52 -11.72 10.16 -15.14
CA LEU A 52 -12.29 11.33 -14.52
C LEU A 52 -11.26 12.45 -14.52
N ILE A 53 -11.66 13.64 -15.01
CA ILE A 53 -10.85 14.85 -15.01
C ILE A 53 -11.70 15.98 -14.43
N GLU A 54 -11.15 16.71 -13.45
CA GLU A 54 -11.79 17.82 -12.79
C GLU A 54 -10.91 19.07 -12.85
N VAL A 55 -11.44 20.15 -13.41
CA VAL A 55 -10.70 21.41 -13.61
C VAL A 55 -11.45 22.56 -12.95
N PRO A 56 -10.90 23.16 -11.87
CA PRO A 56 -11.53 24.31 -11.23
C PRO A 56 -11.50 25.54 -12.13
N LYS A 57 -12.43 26.45 -11.93
CA LYS A 57 -12.54 27.69 -12.72
C LYS A 57 -11.24 28.50 -12.71
N GLU A 58 -10.62 28.62 -11.54
CA GLU A 58 -9.36 29.34 -11.33
C GLU A 58 -8.18 28.37 -11.33
N TRP A 59 -8.06 27.53 -12.39
CA TRP A 59 -6.97 26.57 -12.50
C TRP A 59 -5.59 27.27 -12.52
N ASN A 60 -4.71 26.83 -11.59
CA ASN A 60 -3.37 27.41 -11.42
C ASN A 60 -2.30 26.84 -12.37
N GLY A 61 -2.69 25.96 -13.30
CA GLY A 61 -1.79 25.30 -14.27
C GLY A 61 -1.10 24.05 -13.75
N THR A 62 -1.39 23.59 -12.53
CA THR A 62 -0.89 22.32 -11.99
C THR A 62 -1.97 21.26 -12.07
N LEU A 63 -1.59 20.07 -12.53
CA LEU A 63 -2.41 18.85 -12.55
C LEU A 63 -1.89 17.85 -11.53
N PHE A 64 -2.78 17.29 -10.71
CA PHE A 64 -2.52 16.10 -9.91
C PHE A 64 -3.11 14.88 -10.61
N LEU A 65 -2.27 13.93 -10.99
CA LEU A 65 -2.66 12.65 -11.55
C LEU A 65 -2.67 11.60 -10.43
N TYR A 66 -3.85 11.10 -10.09
CA TYR A 66 -4.04 10.15 -9.00
C TYR A 66 -4.08 8.71 -9.49
N SER A 67 -3.29 7.85 -8.87
CA SER A 67 -3.29 6.41 -9.06
C SER A 67 -3.94 5.74 -7.84
N HIS A 68 -5.09 5.06 -8.05
CA HIS A 68 -5.79 4.37 -6.97
C HIS A 68 -5.11 3.05 -6.56
N GLY A 69 -5.43 2.56 -5.38
CA GLY A 69 -4.92 1.29 -4.84
C GLY A 69 -5.53 0.06 -5.52
N PHE A 70 -5.18 -1.10 -5.00
CA PHE A 70 -5.66 -2.40 -5.48
C PHE A 70 -7.19 -2.50 -5.40
N ALA A 71 -7.81 -2.89 -6.50
CA ALA A 71 -9.21 -3.33 -6.54
C ALA A 71 -9.24 -4.86 -6.66
N ALA A 72 -9.98 -5.54 -5.78
CA ALA A 72 -10.05 -6.99 -5.83
C ALA A 72 -10.56 -7.49 -7.20
N PRO A 73 -10.09 -8.65 -7.69
CA PRO A 73 -10.54 -9.19 -8.97
C PRO A 73 -12.07 -9.22 -9.10
N ASP A 74 -12.57 -8.88 -10.27
CA ASP A 74 -14.00 -8.88 -10.62
C ASP A 74 -14.89 -7.95 -9.78
N THR A 75 -14.32 -6.95 -9.12
CA THR A 75 -15.08 -5.90 -8.39
C THR A 75 -15.30 -4.66 -9.26
N PRO A 76 -16.30 -3.80 -8.93
CA PRO A 76 -16.48 -2.52 -9.61
C PRO A 76 -15.22 -1.65 -9.51
N ASN A 77 -14.83 -1.06 -10.63
CA ASN A 77 -13.63 -0.23 -10.76
C ASN A 77 -13.96 1.12 -11.42
N PRO A 78 -14.62 2.05 -10.71
CA PRO A 78 -14.90 3.38 -11.26
C PRO A 78 -13.63 4.22 -11.35
N PRO A 79 -13.58 5.21 -12.26
CA PRO A 79 -12.44 6.13 -12.34
C PRO A 79 -12.34 6.96 -11.06
N ALA A 80 -11.11 7.16 -10.60
CA ALA A 80 -10.82 7.95 -9.41
C ALA A 80 -9.71 8.96 -9.68
N ASP A 81 -9.95 10.24 -9.37
CA ASP A 81 -9.00 11.34 -9.46
C ASP A 81 -8.44 11.78 -8.10
N ASN A 82 -8.83 11.08 -7.05
CA ASN A 82 -8.40 11.30 -5.67
C ASN A 82 -8.65 10.05 -4.80
N GLY A 83 -7.90 9.95 -3.71
CA GLY A 83 -8.07 8.90 -2.69
C GLY A 83 -8.93 9.33 -1.50
N ASP A 84 -9.23 10.63 -1.37
CA ASP A 84 -9.91 11.20 -0.20
C ASP A 84 -10.70 12.47 -0.57
N THR A 85 -11.95 12.54 -0.13
CA THR A 85 -12.85 13.64 -0.45
C THR A 85 -12.37 15.00 0.08
N LEU A 86 -11.74 15.04 1.25
CA LEU A 86 -11.23 16.29 1.83
C LEU A 86 -9.95 16.74 1.13
N VAL A 87 -9.07 15.82 0.77
CA VAL A 87 -7.88 16.10 -0.07
C VAL A 87 -8.32 16.64 -1.43
N ARG A 88 -9.33 16.02 -2.07
CA ARG A 88 -9.93 16.52 -3.32
C ARG A 88 -10.45 17.95 -3.15
N LEU A 89 -11.24 18.21 -2.10
CA LEU A 89 -11.79 19.54 -1.81
C LEU A 89 -10.68 20.57 -1.66
N TYR A 90 -9.65 20.24 -0.89
CA TYR A 90 -8.48 21.10 -0.69
C TYR A 90 -7.79 21.44 -2.02
N LEU A 91 -7.49 20.44 -2.84
CA LEU A 91 -6.78 20.62 -4.10
C LEU A 91 -7.59 21.49 -5.08
N LEU A 92 -8.87 21.18 -5.29
CA LEU A 92 -9.73 21.97 -6.18
C LEU A 92 -9.92 23.43 -5.70
N THR A 93 -10.06 23.64 -4.39
CA THR A 93 -10.23 24.98 -3.80
C THR A 93 -8.95 25.82 -3.96
N ASN A 94 -7.78 25.17 -3.99
CA ASN A 94 -6.50 25.83 -4.22
C ASN A 94 -6.09 25.90 -5.71
N GLY A 95 -7.05 25.65 -6.61
CA GLY A 95 -6.87 25.85 -8.04
C GLY A 95 -6.10 24.72 -8.74
N TYR A 96 -5.95 23.55 -8.14
CA TYR A 96 -5.33 22.38 -8.78
C TYR A 96 -6.36 21.60 -9.59
N ALA A 97 -5.99 21.16 -10.80
CA ALA A 97 -6.78 20.19 -11.56
C ALA A 97 -6.46 18.77 -11.08
N LEU A 98 -7.44 17.88 -11.17
CA LEU A 98 -7.32 16.48 -10.79
C LEU A 98 -7.64 15.59 -11.99
N ALA A 99 -6.96 14.45 -12.08
CA ALA A 99 -7.27 13.44 -13.07
C ALA A 99 -6.88 12.05 -12.56
N GLY A 100 -7.53 11.02 -13.11
CA GLY A 100 -7.18 9.63 -12.87
C GLY A 100 -8.04 8.67 -13.68
N SER A 101 -7.59 7.42 -13.74
CA SER A 101 -8.22 6.32 -14.46
C SER A 101 -8.84 5.30 -13.50
N SER A 102 -9.75 4.47 -14.03
CA SER A 102 -10.21 3.24 -13.38
C SER A 102 -9.24 2.09 -13.58
N TYR A 103 -8.28 2.20 -14.49
CA TYR A 103 -7.54 1.13 -15.14
C TYR A 103 -8.46 0.20 -15.99
N ALA A 104 -7.87 -0.50 -16.96
CA ALA A 104 -8.61 -1.43 -17.82
C ALA A 104 -9.07 -2.69 -17.08
N GLY A 105 -8.34 -3.08 -16.02
CA GLY A 105 -8.62 -4.26 -15.22
C GLY A 105 -8.57 -4.03 -13.71
N THR A 106 -8.96 -5.06 -12.98
CA THR A 106 -8.81 -5.18 -11.51
C THR A 106 -7.77 -6.24 -11.17
N GLY A 107 -7.48 -6.47 -9.90
CA GLY A 107 -6.38 -7.32 -9.47
C GLY A 107 -5.05 -6.56 -9.48
N TRP A 108 -3.94 -7.23 -9.82
CA TRP A 108 -2.62 -6.60 -9.90
C TRP A 108 -2.45 -5.84 -11.22
N ALA A 109 -3.31 -4.85 -11.44
CA ALA A 109 -3.46 -4.09 -12.70
C ALA A 109 -2.39 -3.00 -12.90
N VAL A 110 -1.14 -3.25 -12.51
CA VAL A 110 -0.05 -2.25 -12.58
C VAL A 110 0.30 -1.90 -14.02
N GLU A 111 0.32 -2.88 -14.94
CA GLU A 111 0.53 -2.63 -16.38
C GLU A 111 -0.55 -1.72 -16.92
N ASP A 112 -1.82 -2.07 -16.68
CA ASP A 112 -2.97 -1.26 -17.10
C ASP A 112 -2.87 0.16 -16.53
N ALA A 113 -2.53 0.27 -15.23
CA ALA A 113 -2.40 1.55 -14.55
C ALA A 113 -1.33 2.45 -15.18
N LEU A 114 -0.15 1.92 -15.50
CA LEU A 114 0.91 2.68 -16.16
C LEU A 114 0.47 3.21 -17.51
N HIS A 115 -0.16 2.35 -18.33
CA HIS A 115 -0.65 2.72 -19.65
C HIS A 115 -1.78 3.76 -19.59
N ASP A 116 -2.80 3.48 -18.77
CA ASP A 116 -4.01 4.29 -18.74
C ASP A 116 -3.80 5.66 -18.11
N GLN A 117 -2.90 5.79 -17.16
CA GLN A 117 -2.54 7.08 -16.57
C GLN A 117 -1.85 8.01 -17.59
N ILE A 118 -1.04 7.46 -18.50
CA ILE A 118 -0.47 8.25 -19.60
C ILE A 118 -1.58 8.62 -20.60
N ALA A 119 -2.52 7.72 -20.90
CA ALA A 119 -3.67 8.03 -21.75
C ALA A 119 -4.57 9.14 -21.15
N VAL A 120 -4.71 9.18 -19.79
CA VAL A 120 -5.38 10.29 -19.10
C VAL A 120 -4.67 11.61 -19.33
N LEU A 121 -3.32 11.66 -19.23
CA LEU A 121 -2.55 12.87 -19.50
C LEU A 121 -2.74 13.38 -20.94
N ASP A 122 -2.69 12.47 -21.92
CA ASP A 122 -2.90 12.83 -23.31
C ASP A 122 -4.33 13.34 -23.57
N THR A 123 -5.30 12.77 -22.87
CA THR A 123 -6.70 13.23 -22.90
C THR A 123 -6.86 14.60 -22.24
N PHE A 124 -6.17 14.83 -21.11
CA PHE A 124 -6.16 16.14 -20.44
C PHE A 124 -5.61 17.22 -21.38
N ASP A 125 -4.48 16.95 -22.06
CA ASP A 125 -3.88 17.87 -23.02
C ASP A 125 -4.84 18.24 -24.15
N GLN A 126 -5.63 17.29 -24.64
CA GLN A 126 -6.60 17.51 -25.72
C GLN A 126 -7.83 18.31 -25.27
N LEU A 127 -8.36 18.03 -24.07
CA LEU A 127 -9.62 18.60 -23.58
C LEU A 127 -9.45 19.93 -22.86
N VAL A 128 -8.32 20.11 -22.19
CA VAL A 128 -8.06 21.25 -21.27
C VAL A 128 -6.89 22.10 -21.74
N GLY A 129 -5.83 21.45 -22.25
CA GLY A 129 -4.57 22.04 -22.63
C GLY A 129 -3.43 21.57 -21.74
N HIS A 130 -2.20 21.82 -22.16
CA HIS A 130 -1.00 21.31 -21.50
C HIS A 130 -0.80 21.96 -20.11
N PRO A 131 -0.68 21.17 -19.01
CA PRO A 131 -0.40 21.72 -17.68
C PRO A 131 1.02 22.29 -17.62
N ARG A 132 1.23 23.33 -16.82
CA ARG A 132 2.57 23.87 -16.54
C ARG A 132 3.43 22.86 -15.79
N ARG A 133 2.81 22.03 -14.94
CA ARG A 133 3.41 20.89 -14.26
C ARG A 133 2.36 19.83 -13.92
N THR A 134 2.77 18.58 -13.97
CA THR A 134 1.99 17.43 -13.53
C THR A 134 2.68 16.80 -12.34
N ILE A 135 1.93 16.47 -11.30
CA ILE A 135 2.38 15.75 -10.12
C ILE A 135 1.65 14.41 -10.10
N ALA A 136 2.40 13.29 -10.15
CA ALA A 136 1.85 11.98 -9.91
C ALA A 136 1.67 11.77 -8.41
N TRP A 137 0.56 11.14 -8.00
CA TRP A 137 0.40 10.68 -6.62
C TRP A 137 -0.54 9.48 -6.56
N GLY A 138 -0.40 8.68 -5.51
CA GLY A 138 -1.24 7.50 -5.39
C GLY A 138 -1.00 6.75 -4.08
N ILE A 139 -1.92 5.82 -3.78
CA ILE A 139 -1.91 5.04 -2.53
C ILE A 139 -1.75 3.55 -2.82
N SER A 140 -1.08 2.81 -1.92
CA SER A 140 -0.99 1.35 -2.00
C SER A 140 -0.39 0.89 -3.35
N MET A 141 -1.09 0.03 -4.12
CA MET A 141 -0.69 -0.28 -5.51
C MET A 141 -0.55 0.98 -6.37
N GLY A 142 -1.35 2.03 -6.14
CA GLY A 142 -1.19 3.33 -6.78
C GLY A 142 0.10 4.05 -6.39
N GLY A 143 0.66 3.76 -5.22
CA GLY A 143 1.98 4.26 -4.80
C GLY A 143 3.10 3.68 -5.64
N VAL A 144 3.12 2.37 -5.91
CA VAL A 144 4.12 1.79 -6.83
C VAL A 144 3.87 2.23 -8.28
N THR A 145 2.61 2.38 -8.69
CA THR A 145 2.28 2.98 -10.00
C THR A 145 2.85 4.39 -10.13
N THR A 146 2.71 5.21 -9.08
CA THR A 146 3.29 6.57 -9.03
C THR A 146 4.81 6.54 -9.17
N ALA A 147 5.51 5.68 -8.42
CA ALA A 147 6.95 5.51 -8.54
C ALA A 147 7.38 5.07 -9.94
N GLY A 148 6.65 4.09 -10.53
CA GLY A 148 6.90 3.62 -11.89
C GLY A 148 6.63 4.68 -12.96
N LEU A 149 5.57 5.48 -12.83
CA LEU A 149 5.27 6.57 -13.75
C LEU A 149 6.39 7.62 -13.78
N VAL A 150 6.87 8.07 -12.63
CA VAL A 150 7.93 9.09 -12.57
C VAL A 150 9.30 8.55 -12.96
N GLN A 151 9.57 7.25 -12.78
CA GLN A 151 10.77 6.58 -13.27
C GLN A 151 10.74 6.42 -14.80
N ASN A 152 9.63 5.90 -15.36
CA ASN A 152 9.54 5.52 -16.77
C ASN A 152 9.24 6.72 -17.69
N HIS A 153 8.60 7.78 -17.17
CA HIS A 153 8.17 8.95 -17.93
C HIS A 153 8.54 10.27 -17.24
N PRO A 154 9.83 10.45 -16.83
CA PRO A 154 10.24 11.64 -16.08
C PRO A 154 9.94 12.96 -16.81
N GLU A 155 9.85 12.95 -18.14
CA GLU A 155 9.50 14.12 -18.98
C GLU A 155 8.03 14.56 -18.84
N ARG A 156 7.15 13.67 -18.34
CA ARG A 156 5.72 13.95 -18.15
C ARG A 156 5.40 14.51 -16.76
N PHE A 157 6.31 14.36 -15.81
CA PHE A 157 6.06 14.68 -14.40
C PHE A 157 7.09 15.65 -13.83
N ALA A 158 6.62 16.58 -13.01
CA ALA A 158 7.49 17.44 -12.22
C ALA A 158 7.96 16.77 -10.92
N GLY A 159 7.21 15.77 -10.43
CA GLY A 159 7.52 14.99 -9.22
C GLY A 159 6.41 14.00 -8.87
N GLY A 160 6.62 13.19 -7.83
CA GLY A 160 5.67 12.19 -7.37
C GLY A 160 5.51 12.13 -5.86
N VAL A 161 4.31 11.72 -5.38
CA VAL A 161 4.03 11.40 -3.97
C VAL A 161 3.45 9.98 -3.90
N ALA A 162 4.23 9.03 -3.40
CA ALA A 162 3.81 7.65 -3.21
C ALA A 162 3.41 7.41 -1.75
N LEU A 163 2.15 7.09 -1.49
CA LEU A 163 1.60 6.88 -0.16
C LEU A 163 1.41 5.39 0.10
N CYS A 164 1.95 4.88 1.23
CA CYS A 164 1.83 3.44 1.60
C CYS A 164 2.09 2.51 0.41
N GLY A 165 3.07 2.87 -0.44
CA GLY A 165 3.30 2.23 -1.73
C GLY A 165 4.09 0.93 -1.63
N VAL A 166 3.86 0.01 -2.59
CA VAL A 166 4.66 -1.20 -2.77
C VAL A 166 6.01 -0.84 -3.44
N VAL A 167 6.74 0.10 -2.84
CA VAL A 167 7.94 0.69 -3.46
C VAL A 167 9.19 -0.19 -3.40
N ALA A 168 9.12 -1.37 -2.79
CA ALA A 168 10.10 -2.45 -3.01
C ALA A 168 9.99 -3.08 -4.42
N GLY A 169 9.00 -2.64 -5.21
CA GLY A 169 8.68 -3.20 -6.53
C GLY A 169 7.85 -4.47 -6.49
N SER A 170 7.14 -4.72 -7.59
CA SER A 170 6.24 -5.88 -7.70
C SER A 170 6.93 -7.23 -7.44
N PRO A 171 8.14 -7.52 -7.99
CA PRO A 171 8.78 -8.82 -7.76
C PRO A 171 9.14 -9.06 -6.29
N GLY A 172 9.72 -8.06 -5.60
CA GLY A 172 10.08 -8.17 -4.18
C GLY A 172 8.87 -8.43 -3.30
N PHE A 173 7.81 -7.64 -3.50
CA PHE A 173 6.55 -7.77 -2.76
C PHE A 173 5.95 -9.18 -2.91
N TRP A 174 5.75 -9.66 -4.14
CA TRP A 174 5.15 -10.97 -4.38
C TRP A 174 6.01 -12.16 -3.94
N ASN A 175 7.34 -12.00 -3.91
CA ASN A 175 8.25 -13.00 -3.33
C ASN A 175 8.11 -13.06 -1.80
N GLN A 176 7.99 -11.92 -1.12
CA GLN A 176 7.80 -11.86 0.33
C GLN A 176 6.45 -12.50 0.74
N LEU A 177 5.37 -12.22 -0.01
CA LEU A 177 4.08 -12.87 0.21
C LEU A 177 4.15 -14.39 0.01
N LEU A 178 4.90 -14.85 -1.00
CA LEU A 178 5.10 -16.29 -1.21
C LEU A 178 5.83 -16.96 -0.04
N ASP A 179 6.81 -16.32 0.58
CA ASP A 179 7.54 -16.89 1.71
C ASP A 179 6.64 -17.11 2.93
N SER A 180 5.79 -16.14 3.26
CA SER A 180 4.80 -16.26 4.32
C SER A 180 3.78 -17.38 4.04
N ALA A 181 3.21 -17.40 2.83
CA ALA A 181 2.29 -18.45 2.39
C ALA A 181 2.93 -19.84 2.39
N PHE A 182 4.20 -19.93 1.99
CA PHE A 182 4.97 -21.18 1.99
C PHE A 182 5.20 -21.70 3.40
N ALA A 183 5.58 -20.83 4.33
CA ALA A 183 5.75 -21.21 5.73
C ALA A 183 4.43 -21.69 6.34
N PHE A 184 3.33 -20.97 6.09
CA PHE A 184 1.99 -21.35 6.53
C PHE A 184 1.60 -22.74 5.97
N ASN A 185 1.71 -22.92 4.66
CA ASN A 185 1.35 -24.18 4.01
C ASN A 185 2.18 -25.37 4.53
N THR A 186 3.48 -25.17 4.73
CA THR A 186 4.39 -26.22 5.16
C THR A 186 4.15 -26.61 6.62
N LEU A 187 4.03 -25.64 7.53
CA LEU A 187 4.02 -25.87 8.97
C LEU A 187 2.61 -26.08 9.55
N LEU A 188 1.58 -25.53 8.95
CA LEU A 188 0.22 -25.55 9.47
C LEU A 188 -0.75 -26.31 8.57
N ALA A 189 -0.61 -26.21 7.25
CA ALA A 189 -1.52 -26.87 6.31
C ALA A 189 -1.02 -28.22 5.79
N SER A 190 0.19 -28.67 6.20
CA SER A 190 0.78 -29.93 5.74
C SER A 190 0.85 -30.06 4.21
N GLY A 191 1.12 -28.97 3.51
CA GLY A 191 1.24 -28.93 2.05
C GLY A 191 -0.07 -29.05 1.27
N LYS A 192 -1.22 -28.82 1.88
CA LYS A 192 -2.55 -29.05 1.26
C LYS A 192 -3.07 -27.86 0.46
N LEU A 193 -2.47 -26.67 0.61
CA LEU A 193 -2.89 -25.46 -0.09
C LEU A 193 -2.12 -25.28 -1.40
N GLN A 194 -2.77 -24.74 -2.41
CA GLN A 194 -2.11 -24.29 -3.62
C GLN A 194 -1.50 -22.90 -3.39
N LEU A 195 -0.19 -22.79 -3.58
CA LEU A 195 0.55 -21.53 -3.43
C LEU A 195 0.77 -20.84 -4.78
N VAL A 196 0.82 -21.62 -5.84
CA VAL A 196 0.95 -21.19 -7.24
C VAL A 196 0.02 -22.04 -8.11
N HIS A 197 -0.33 -21.54 -9.28
CA HIS A 197 -1.29 -22.20 -10.21
C HIS A 197 -2.60 -22.57 -9.52
N ILE A 198 -3.16 -21.62 -8.76
CA ILE A 198 -4.36 -21.83 -7.95
C ILE A 198 -5.56 -22.06 -8.87
N ALA A 199 -6.08 -23.30 -8.89
CA ALA A 199 -7.17 -23.69 -9.77
C ALA A 199 -8.55 -23.30 -9.22
N ASP A 200 -8.74 -23.32 -7.89
CA ASP A 200 -9.96 -22.91 -7.21
C ASP A 200 -9.63 -21.93 -6.08
N PRO A 201 -9.57 -20.63 -6.38
CA PRO A 201 -9.22 -19.62 -5.40
C PRO A 201 -10.16 -19.57 -4.19
N VAL A 202 -11.44 -19.80 -4.39
CA VAL A 202 -12.46 -19.73 -3.31
C VAL A 202 -12.27 -20.86 -2.30
N THR A 203 -12.14 -22.09 -2.79
CA THR A 203 -11.92 -23.25 -1.91
C THR A 203 -10.55 -23.18 -1.24
N ASN A 204 -9.52 -22.75 -1.97
CA ASN A 204 -8.17 -22.63 -1.42
C ASN A 204 -8.10 -21.63 -0.26
N LEU A 205 -8.69 -20.43 -0.43
CA LEU A 205 -8.78 -19.41 0.62
C LEU A 205 -9.59 -19.89 1.82
N THR A 206 -10.78 -20.47 1.60
CA THR A 206 -11.63 -21.00 2.70
C THR A 206 -10.90 -22.06 3.53
N ASN A 207 -10.11 -22.93 2.87
CA ASN A 207 -9.29 -23.92 3.56
C ASN A 207 -8.17 -23.25 4.37
N ALA A 208 -7.49 -22.24 3.81
CA ALA A 208 -6.44 -21.51 4.50
C ALA A 208 -6.99 -20.79 5.77
N GLU A 209 -8.09 -20.08 5.65
CA GLU A 209 -8.75 -19.41 6.78
C GLU A 209 -9.20 -20.41 7.87
N THR A 210 -9.73 -21.57 7.47
CA THR A 210 -10.11 -22.63 8.40
C THR A 210 -8.89 -23.15 9.18
N ILE A 211 -7.77 -23.36 8.49
CA ILE A 211 -6.52 -23.84 9.11
C ILE A 211 -5.95 -22.77 10.05
N LEU A 212 -5.96 -21.50 9.65
CA LEU A 212 -5.50 -20.38 10.47
C LEU A 212 -6.29 -20.30 11.78
N ASN A 213 -7.63 -20.33 11.69
CA ASN A 213 -8.52 -20.28 12.87
C ASN A 213 -8.29 -21.49 13.80
N ASN A 214 -8.06 -22.69 13.24
CA ASN A 214 -7.77 -23.88 14.05
C ASN A 214 -6.39 -23.76 14.72
N ALA A 215 -5.38 -23.24 14.03
CA ALA A 215 -4.04 -23.03 14.58
C ALA A 215 -4.06 -22.04 15.75
N GLN A 216 -4.82 -20.95 15.66
CA GLN A 216 -4.98 -19.96 16.72
C GLN A 216 -5.46 -20.53 18.06
N SER A 217 -6.13 -21.66 18.05
CA SER A 217 -6.67 -22.29 19.26
C SER A 217 -5.61 -23.00 20.13
N THR A 218 -4.36 -23.09 19.69
CA THR A 218 -3.28 -23.81 20.39
C THR A 218 -2.01 -22.99 20.50
N PRO A 219 -1.24 -23.09 21.61
CA PRO A 219 0.04 -22.40 21.73
C PRO A 219 1.03 -22.77 20.60
N GLN A 220 1.01 -24.00 20.11
CA GLN A 220 1.85 -24.46 19.01
C GLN A 220 1.47 -23.82 17.66
N GLY A 221 0.16 -23.62 17.45
CA GLY A 221 -0.33 -22.92 16.26
C GLY A 221 0.01 -21.43 16.31
N GLN A 222 -0.20 -20.78 17.45
CA GLN A 222 0.14 -19.37 17.68
C GLN A 222 1.62 -19.09 17.42
N ALA A 223 2.53 -19.93 17.95
CA ALA A 223 3.95 -19.79 17.69
C ALA A 223 4.30 -19.89 16.19
N ARG A 224 3.65 -20.78 15.44
CA ARG A 224 3.84 -20.90 13.99
C ARG A 224 3.21 -19.75 13.20
N ILE A 225 2.06 -19.21 13.66
CA ILE A 225 1.47 -18.00 13.09
C ILE A 225 2.43 -16.82 13.23
N ALA A 226 3.05 -16.63 14.40
CA ALA A 226 4.06 -15.61 14.58
C ALA A 226 5.27 -15.78 13.64
N LEU A 227 5.73 -17.03 13.38
CA LEU A 227 6.78 -17.27 12.40
C LEU A 227 6.34 -16.92 10.98
N VAL A 228 5.10 -17.25 10.59
CA VAL A 228 4.50 -16.87 9.30
C VAL A 228 4.46 -15.35 9.14
N ALA A 229 4.02 -14.63 10.18
CA ALA A 229 3.99 -13.17 10.21
C ALA A 229 5.39 -12.54 10.15
N ALA A 230 6.36 -13.13 10.86
CA ALA A 230 7.75 -12.66 10.86
C ALA A 230 8.42 -12.77 9.50
N LEU A 231 8.10 -13.78 8.69
CA LEU A 231 8.69 -13.96 7.35
C LEU A 231 8.17 -12.96 6.30
N VAL A 232 7.19 -12.15 6.65
CA VAL A 232 6.70 -11.02 5.85
C VAL A 232 6.84 -9.68 6.58
N ASP A 233 7.50 -9.68 7.75
CA ASP A 233 7.60 -8.52 8.65
C ASP A 233 6.23 -7.88 8.94
N SER A 234 5.17 -8.70 9.09
CA SER A 234 3.85 -8.21 9.47
C SER A 234 3.90 -7.53 10.83
N PRO A 235 3.52 -6.25 10.94
CA PRO A 235 3.57 -5.55 12.21
C PRO A 235 2.52 -6.09 13.17
N SER A 236 2.78 -5.90 14.45
CA SER A 236 1.83 -6.22 15.52
C SER A 236 0.82 -5.11 15.80
N TRP A 237 0.92 -3.98 15.12
CA TRP A 237 0.05 -2.82 15.26
C TRP A 237 -0.67 -2.55 13.94
N ASN A 238 -1.90 -3.01 13.82
CA ASN A 238 -2.68 -3.04 12.59
C ASN A 238 -3.95 -2.19 12.62
N PHE A 239 -4.19 -1.43 13.69
CA PHE A 239 -5.41 -0.65 13.79
C PHE A 239 -5.15 0.77 14.32
N PRO A 240 -5.52 1.82 13.57
CA PRO A 240 -5.13 3.20 13.85
C PRO A 240 -5.74 3.80 15.12
N LEU A 241 -6.84 3.22 15.61
CA LEU A 241 -7.54 3.69 16.81
C LEU A 241 -7.09 2.99 18.09
N SER A 242 -6.20 2.02 17.98
CA SER A 242 -5.59 1.34 19.13
C SER A 242 -4.15 1.83 19.31
N PRO A 243 -3.65 1.94 20.53
CA PRO A 243 -2.23 2.18 20.75
C PRO A 243 -1.42 0.97 20.29
N PRO A 244 -0.12 1.15 19.95
CA PRO A 244 0.75 0.02 19.69
C PRO A 244 0.81 -0.91 20.92
N PRO A 245 0.92 -2.23 20.71
CA PRO A 245 1.10 -3.16 21.81
C PRO A 245 2.42 -2.87 22.54
N ASN A 246 2.51 -3.28 23.81
CA ASN A 246 3.78 -3.21 24.53
C ASN A 246 4.81 -4.07 23.77
N PRO A 247 6.03 -3.59 23.51
CA PRO A 247 7.05 -4.30 22.71
C PRO A 247 7.49 -5.67 23.25
N THR A 248 7.09 -6.03 24.48
CA THR A 248 7.34 -7.35 25.08
C THR A 248 6.08 -8.15 25.36
N ASP A 249 4.91 -7.64 24.98
CA ASP A 249 3.64 -8.38 25.05
C ASP A 249 3.43 -9.20 23.76
N TYR A 250 4.27 -10.21 23.60
CA TYR A 250 4.28 -11.07 22.42
C TYR A 250 2.97 -11.83 22.21
N THR A 251 2.18 -12.05 23.25
CA THR A 251 0.84 -12.66 23.11
C THR A 251 -0.15 -11.72 22.43
N THR A 252 -0.15 -10.45 22.81
CA THR A 252 -0.99 -9.44 22.14
C THR A 252 -0.48 -9.16 20.73
N MET A 253 0.84 -9.16 20.50
CA MET A 253 1.45 -8.97 19.19
C MET A 253 1.00 -10.06 18.23
N GLU A 254 1.14 -11.32 18.60
CA GLU A 254 0.68 -12.47 17.80
C GLU A 254 -0.83 -12.42 17.52
N ALA A 255 -1.65 -12.10 18.52
CA ALA A 255 -3.10 -12.00 18.34
C ALA A 255 -3.48 -10.92 17.32
N ASN A 256 -2.77 -9.79 17.27
CA ASN A 256 -2.96 -8.75 16.26
C ASN A 256 -2.52 -9.23 14.87
N GLN A 257 -1.37 -9.92 14.77
CA GLN A 257 -0.88 -10.50 13.52
C GLN A 257 -1.82 -11.59 12.97
N PHE A 258 -2.40 -12.43 13.84
CA PHE A 258 -3.46 -13.36 13.45
C PHE A 258 -4.65 -12.64 12.81
N VAL A 259 -5.07 -11.50 13.38
CA VAL A 259 -6.16 -10.68 12.82
C VAL A 259 -5.77 -10.10 11.46
N SER A 260 -4.57 -9.55 11.30
CA SER A 260 -4.06 -9.01 10.03
C SER A 260 -4.05 -10.08 8.94
N LEU A 261 -3.44 -11.24 9.22
CA LEU A 261 -3.38 -12.35 8.27
C LEU A 261 -4.76 -12.84 7.82
N GLY A 262 -5.72 -12.98 8.77
CA GLY A 262 -7.00 -13.62 8.51
C GLY A 262 -8.13 -12.70 8.05
N SER A 263 -8.17 -11.46 8.53
CA SER A 263 -9.27 -10.52 8.25
C SER A 263 -8.89 -9.41 7.28
N GLY A 264 -7.61 -9.27 6.97
CA GLY A 264 -7.06 -8.28 6.03
C GLY A 264 -7.00 -8.79 4.60
N PHE A 265 -6.09 -8.20 3.84
CA PHE A 265 -5.82 -8.55 2.44
C PHE A 265 -4.84 -9.73 2.29
N ASP A 266 -4.09 -10.11 3.33
CA ASP A 266 -2.97 -11.04 3.23
C ASP A 266 -3.40 -12.42 2.72
N PHE A 267 -4.30 -13.10 3.39
CA PHE A 267 -4.75 -14.43 2.97
C PHE A 267 -5.46 -14.43 1.62
N PRO A 268 -6.36 -13.46 1.30
CA PRO A 268 -6.85 -13.30 -0.07
C PRO A 268 -5.74 -13.13 -1.11
N LEU A 269 -4.70 -12.33 -0.85
CA LEU A 269 -3.54 -12.18 -1.75
C LEU A 269 -2.77 -13.50 -1.89
N TYR A 270 -2.47 -14.20 -0.78
CA TYR A 270 -1.66 -15.41 -0.79
C TYR A 270 -2.37 -16.59 -1.44
N PHE A 271 -3.66 -16.77 -1.17
CA PHE A 271 -4.38 -18.02 -1.42
C PHE A 271 -5.51 -17.90 -2.44
N ALA A 272 -5.81 -16.71 -2.94
CA ALA A 272 -6.88 -16.51 -3.93
C ALA A 272 -6.46 -15.55 -5.06
N TRP A 273 -6.22 -14.29 -4.78
CA TRP A 273 -6.05 -13.24 -5.80
C TRP A 273 -4.75 -13.37 -6.59
N ARG A 274 -3.79 -14.11 -6.07
CA ARG A 274 -2.61 -14.52 -6.83
C ARG A 274 -2.96 -15.22 -8.15
N ALA A 275 -4.08 -15.93 -8.24
CA ALA A 275 -4.53 -16.57 -9.48
C ALA A 275 -4.77 -15.56 -10.63
N GLU A 276 -5.25 -14.34 -10.30
CA GLU A 276 -5.38 -13.26 -11.28
C GLU A 276 -4.01 -12.77 -11.77
N LEU A 277 -3.07 -12.53 -10.85
CA LEU A 277 -1.70 -12.16 -11.19
C LEU A 277 -1.05 -13.21 -12.11
N GLU A 278 -1.15 -14.50 -11.79
CA GLU A 278 -0.58 -15.58 -12.60
C GLU A 278 -1.21 -15.67 -14.00
N LYS A 279 -2.52 -15.41 -14.10
CA LYS A 279 -3.21 -15.31 -15.39
C LYS A 279 -2.67 -14.13 -16.21
N ARG A 280 -2.49 -12.98 -15.59
CA ARG A 280 -1.97 -11.75 -16.21
C ARG A 280 -0.52 -11.94 -16.66
N ALA A 281 0.31 -12.52 -15.82
CA ALA A 281 1.73 -12.78 -16.07
C ALA A 281 1.98 -14.02 -16.96
N SER A 282 0.95 -14.78 -17.33
CA SER A 282 1.05 -16.05 -18.07
C SER A 282 1.91 -17.12 -17.37
N GLY A 283 1.88 -17.16 -16.04
CA GLY A 283 2.61 -18.09 -15.20
C GLY A 283 2.86 -17.57 -13.79
N ASN A 284 3.61 -18.33 -13.00
CA ASN A 284 4.00 -17.96 -11.65
C ASN A 284 5.20 -17.00 -11.63
N PRO A 285 5.05 -15.71 -11.19
CA PRO A 285 6.14 -14.75 -11.18
C PRO A 285 7.01 -14.77 -9.92
N SER A 286 6.75 -15.67 -8.95
CA SER A 286 7.42 -15.65 -7.65
C SER A 286 8.18 -16.95 -7.37
N TRP A 287 9.25 -16.82 -6.58
CA TRP A 287 10.11 -17.96 -6.21
C TRP A 287 10.61 -17.85 -4.77
N ASN A 288 10.93 -19.02 -4.19
CA ASN A 288 11.67 -19.12 -2.95
C ASN A 288 12.89 -20.06 -3.05
N THR A 289 13.31 -20.35 -4.28
CA THR A 289 14.57 -21.06 -4.50
C THR A 289 15.74 -20.25 -3.95
N GLY A 290 16.64 -20.89 -3.20
CA GLY A 290 17.78 -20.22 -2.58
C GLY A 290 17.49 -19.45 -1.29
N VAL A 291 16.25 -19.34 -0.86
CA VAL A 291 15.90 -18.66 0.41
C VAL A 291 16.36 -19.50 1.61
N ASP A 292 17.05 -18.86 2.55
CA ASP A 292 17.37 -19.41 3.86
C ASP A 292 16.46 -18.77 4.90
N TYR A 293 15.46 -19.51 5.37
CA TYR A 293 14.45 -19.02 6.30
C TYR A 293 15.00 -18.76 7.71
N GLU A 294 16.11 -19.38 8.09
CA GLU A 294 16.80 -19.06 9.36
C GLU A 294 17.44 -17.66 9.27
N LYS A 295 18.13 -17.39 8.17
CA LYS A 295 18.69 -16.06 7.89
C LYS A 295 17.60 -15.00 7.75
N GLN A 296 16.51 -15.28 7.05
CA GLN A 296 15.39 -14.36 6.86
C GLN A 296 14.75 -14.00 8.21
N LEU A 297 14.48 -14.99 9.09
CA LEU A 297 13.97 -14.73 10.42
C LEU A 297 14.93 -13.88 11.27
N THR A 298 16.24 -14.10 11.15
CA THR A 298 17.26 -13.31 11.89
C THR A 298 17.21 -11.82 11.52
N LEU A 299 16.80 -11.49 10.29
CA LEU A 299 16.64 -10.12 9.82
C LEU A 299 15.27 -9.51 10.15
N SER A 300 14.28 -10.35 10.47
CA SER A 300 12.91 -9.94 10.73
C SER A 300 12.76 -9.18 12.05
N ILE A 301 11.87 -8.18 12.05
CA ILE A 301 11.44 -7.46 13.26
C ILE A 301 10.72 -8.39 14.26
N GLY A 302 10.13 -9.50 13.80
CA GLY A 302 9.41 -10.49 14.60
C GLY A 302 10.31 -11.55 15.28
N HIS A 303 11.62 -11.51 15.09
CA HIS A 303 12.53 -12.58 15.55
C HIS A 303 12.38 -12.90 17.05
N ALA A 304 12.44 -11.89 17.91
CA ALA A 304 12.36 -12.07 19.36
C ALA A 304 10.99 -12.61 19.83
N GLU A 305 9.91 -12.17 19.19
CA GLU A 305 8.56 -12.66 19.41
C GLU A 305 8.44 -14.15 19.07
N VAL A 306 8.94 -14.56 17.90
CA VAL A 306 8.93 -15.95 17.46
C VAL A 306 9.71 -16.85 18.41
N GLU A 307 10.94 -16.46 18.83
CA GLU A 307 11.73 -17.23 19.78
C GLU A 307 10.98 -17.42 21.12
N TRP A 308 10.36 -16.37 21.64
CA TRP A 308 9.63 -16.41 22.89
C TRP A 308 8.40 -17.33 22.78
N LEU A 309 7.56 -17.18 21.73
CA LEU A 309 6.35 -17.98 21.54
C LEU A 309 6.68 -19.47 21.33
N TYR A 310 7.70 -19.79 20.53
CA TYR A 310 8.17 -21.16 20.38
C TYR A 310 8.60 -21.80 21.69
N LYS A 311 9.34 -21.04 22.52
CA LYS A 311 9.73 -21.49 23.85
C LYS A 311 8.52 -21.75 24.75
N GLN A 312 7.53 -20.85 24.78
CA GLN A 312 6.31 -21.04 25.56
C GLN A 312 5.48 -22.25 25.08
N ALA A 313 5.43 -22.46 23.76
CA ALA A 313 4.72 -23.59 23.16
C ALA A 313 5.42 -24.95 23.32
N GLY A 314 6.66 -24.95 23.82
CA GLY A 314 7.48 -26.17 23.91
C GLY A 314 7.86 -26.73 22.52
N LEU A 315 7.93 -25.87 21.50
CA LEU A 315 8.36 -26.23 20.15
C LEU A 315 9.84 -25.96 19.92
N SER A 316 10.43 -26.68 18.97
CA SER A 316 11.77 -26.41 18.47
C SER A 316 11.71 -25.53 17.24
N LEU A 317 12.05 -24.24 17.36
CA LEU A 317 12.15 -23.32 16.24
C LEU A 317 13.14 -23.83 15.18
N ALA A 318 14.31 -24.32 15.61
CA ALA A 318 15.31 -24.89 14.71
C ALA A 318 14.78 -26.08 13.90
N ALA A 319 13.87 -26.90 14.47
CA ALA A 319 13.26 -28.01 13.74
C ALA A 319 12.29 -27.52 12.66
N ASP A 320 11.45 -26.51 12.95
CA ASP A 320 10.52 -25.94 11.98
C ASP A 320 11.26 -25.16 10.87
N LEU A 321 12.31 -24.38 11.19
CA LEU A 321 13.16 -23.71 10.21
C LEU A 321 13.90 -24.72 9.31
N LYS A 322 14.41 -25.81 9.89
CA LYS A 322 14.99 -26.92 9.11
C LYS A 322 13.95 -27.56 8.20
N THR A 323 12.71 -27.71 8.65
CA THR A 323 11.62 -28.24 7.83
C THR A 323 11.34 -27.32 6.64
N LEU A 324 11.26 -25.99 6.86
CA LEU A 324 11.12 -25.01 5.79
C LEU A 324 12.29 -25.05 4.81
N ASN A 325 13.54 -25.09 5.33
CA ASN A 325 14.73 -25.08 4.50
C ASN A 325 14.90 -26.36 3.66
N ASN A 326 14.32 -27.49 4.09
CA ASN A 326 14.35 -28.76 3.36
C ASN A 326 13.10 -29.06 2.51
N ALA A 327 12.03 -28.25 2.64
CA ALA A 327 10.82 -28.43 1.84
C ALA A 327 11.07 -28.13 0.35
N ALA A 328 10.29 -28.76 -0.52
CA ALA A 328 10.36 -28.51 -1.96
C ALA A 328 10.12 -27.04 -2.28
N ARG A 329 11.03 -26.43 -3.01
CA ARG A 329 11.00 -25.00 -3.34
C ARG A 329 10.14 -24.73 -4.57
N ILE A 330 9.61 -23.54 -4.62
CA ILE A 330 8.85 -23.03 -5.75
C ILE A 330 9.82 -22.22 -6.62
N ALA A 331 9.89 -22.56 -7.90
CA ALA A 331 10.60 -21.78 -8.90
C ALA A 331 9.62 -20.91 -9.67
N ALA A 332 10.04 -19.75 -10.12
CA ALA A 332 9.23 -18.90 -10.96
C ALA A 332 9.29 -19.32 -12.44
N ASP A 333 8.25 -18.94 -13.20
CA ASP A 333 8.25 -19.03 -14.66
C ASP A 333 8.96 -17.79 -15.24
N PRO A 334 10.04 -17.94 -16.04
CA PRO A 334 10.82 -16.79 -16.52
C PRO A 334 10.00 -15.74 -17.27
N VAL A 335 8.99 -16.17 -18.03
CA VAL A 335 8.08 -15.25 -18.74
C VAL A 335 7.28 -14.40 -17.76
N ALA A 336 6.80 -15.00 -16.67
CA ALA A 336 6.03 -14.29 -15.66
C ALA A 336 6.89 -13.34 -14.82
N VAL A 337 8.14 -13.73 -14.52
CA VAL A 337 9.12 -12.82 -13.88
C VAL A 337 9.38 -11.62 -14.78
N ASN A 338 9.65 -11.84 -16.06
CA ASN A 338 9.89 -10.75 -17.01
C ASN A 338 8.69 -9.81 -17.13
N TYR A 339 7.46 -10.35 -17.16
CA TYR A 339 6.23 -9.54 -17.14
C TYR A 339 6.19 -8.64 -15.89
N LEU A 340 6.44 -9.20 -14.71
CA LEU A 340 6.37 -8.47 -13.46
C LEU A 340 7.47 -7.41 -13.33
N SER A 341 8.69 -7.73 -13.80
CA SER A 341 9.82 -6.79 -13.80
C SER A 341 9.61 -5.62 -14.77
N GLN A 342 9.10 -5.89 -15.97
CA GLN A 342 8.80 -4.85 -16.95
C GLN A 342 7.66 -3.93 -16.51
N ASN A 343 6.73 -4.45 -15.70
CA ASN A 343 5.60 -3.71 -15.16
C ASN A 343 5.81 -3.31 -13.69
N ILE A 344 6.95 -2.83 -13.38
CA ILE A 344 7.55 -2.21 -12.19
C ILE A 344 8.45 -3.15 -11.39
N ALA A 345 9.71 -3.30 -11.87
CA ALA A 345 10.87 -3.30 -11.00
C ALA A 345 11.36 -1.85 -10.90
N LEU A 346 11.55 -1.37 -9.69
CA LEU A 346 12.11 -0.04 -9.48
C LEU A 346 13.63 -0.16 -9.45
N ASP A 347 14.32 0.70 -10.20
CA ASP A 347 15.79 0.71 -10.36
C ASP A 347 16.49 1.86 -9.63
N GLY A 348 15.69 2.80 -9.08
CA GLY A 348 16.19 3.98 -8.37
C GLY A 348 16.64 5.14 -9.25
N GLU A 349 16.60 5.00 -10.58
CA GLU A 349 16.99 6.03 -11.57
C GLU A 349 15.96 7.15 -11.68
N ILE A 350 15.54 7.72 -10.52
CA ILE A 350 14.61 8.84 -10.49
C ILE A 350 15.26 10.12 -11.00
N GLN A 351 14.56 10.87 -11.84
CA GLN A 351 15.04 12.14 -12.42
C GLN A 351 14.25 13.35 -11.88
N VAL A 352 13.18 13.12 -11.14
CA VAL A 352 12.34 14.14 -10.53
C VAL A 352 12.18 13.88 -9.04
N PRO A 353 11.87 14.90 -8.21
CA PRO A 353 11.65 14.71 -6.79
C PRO A 353 10.51 13.74 -6.49
N VAL A 354 10.75 12.80 -5.60
CA VAL A 354 9.77 11.84 -5.09
C VAL A 354 9.68 11.96 -3.57
N LEU A 355 8.48 12.08 -3.04
CA LEU A 355 8.21 11.97 -1.62
C LEU A 355 7.43 10.68 -1.40
N THR A 356 7.87 9.85 -0.46
CA THR A 356 7.10 8.71 0.01
C THR A 356 6.57 8.97 1.41
N MET A 357 5.41 8.37 1.75
CA MET A 357 4.84 8.45 3.09
C MET A 357 4.24 7.12 3.49
N HIS A 358 4.58 6.63 4.70
CA HIS A 358 4.16 5.33 5.17
C HIS A 358 3.73 5.35 6.64
N THR A 359 2.71 4.57 7.02
CA THR A 359 2.42 4.28 8.42
C THR A 359 3.37 3.20 8.93
N ILE A 360 3.94 3.39 10.13
CA ILE A 360 4.94 2.43 10.65
C ILE A 360 4.36 1.06 11.02
N GLY A 361 3.04 0.98 11.22
CA GLY A 361 2.30 -0.25 11.50
C GLY A 361 1.40 -0.67 10.33
N ASP A 362 1.85 -0.50 9.09
CA ASP A 362 1.12 -0.95 7.90
C ASP A 362 1.19 -2.48 7.78
N ASP A 363 0.04 -3.12 7.88
CA ASP A 363 -0.10 -4.57 7.94
C ASP A 363 -0.31 -5.24 6.57
N ILE A 364 -0.50 -4.47 5.50
CA ILE A 364 -0.67 -4.99 4.13
C ILE A 364 0.59 -4.73 3.31
N VAL A 365 1.06 -3.48 3.28
CA VAL A 365 2.33 -3.10 2.64
C VAL A 365 3.26 -2.64 3.75
N ASN A 366 4.08 -3.54 4.25
CA ASN A 366 4.93 -3.23 5.40
C ASN A 366 5.90 -2.06 5.11
N VAL A 367 6.19 -1.28 6.15
CA VAL A 367 7.00 -0.06 6.04
C VAL A 367 8.43 -0.31 5.53
N GLN A 368 8.92 -1.54 5.58
CA GLN A 368 10.23 -1.95 5.03
C GLN A 368 10.33 -1.78 3.51
N ASN A 369 9.20 -1.64 2.79
CA ASN A 369 9.18 -1.23 1.38
C ASN A 369 9.94 0.09 1.17
N GLU A 370 9.85 1.03 2.11
CA GLU A 370 10.57 2.31 2.05
C GLU A 370 12.09 2.10 2.10
N GLN A 371 12.58 1.22 2.99
CA GLN A 371 14.00 0.90 3.07
C GLN A 371 14.53 0.30 1.76
N ALA A 372 13.75 -0.60 1.12
CA ALA A 372 14.13 -1.15 -0.18
C ALA A 372 14.26 -0.05 -1.24
N TYR A 373 13.29 0.87 -1.30
CA TYR A 373 13.32 1.97 -2.27
C TYR A 373 14.45 2.94 -2.00
N ALA A 374 14.65 3.35 -0.76
CA ALA A 374 15.76 4.21 -0.39
C ALA A 374 17.12 3.58 -0.72
N ALA A 375 17.27 2.26 -0.51
CA ALA A 375 18.51 1.55 -0.81
C ALA A 375 18.85 1.53 -2.31
N ILE A 376 17.87 1.31 -3.20
CA ILE A 376 18.12 1.34 -4.65
C ILE A 376 18.36 2.76 -5.15
N VAL A 377 17.66 3.78 -4.66
CA VAL A 377 17.89 5.18 -4.99
C VAL A 377 19.29 5.62 -4.52
N HIS A 378 19.70 5.19 -3.32
CA HIS A 378 21.06 5.44 -2.81
C HIS A 378 22.14 4.75 -3.66
N LYS A 379 21.93 3.50 -4.07
CA LYS A 379 22.86 2.72 -4.92
C LYS A 379 23.22 3.46 -6.21
N VAL A 380 22.28 4.20 -6.79
CA VAL A 380 22.46 4.97 -8.04
C VAL A 380 22.79 6.45 -7.80
N GLY A 381 22.83 6.91 -6.54
CA GLY A 381 23.27 8.26 -6.17
C GLY A 381 22.22 9.37 -6.30
N HIS A 382 20.94 9.02 -6.26
CA HIS A 382 19.83 9.97 -6.43
C HIS A 382 19.16 10.40 -5.11
N ASP A 383 19.81 10.22 -3.95
CA ASP A 383 19.28 10.54 -2.60
C ASP A 383 18.70 11.95 -2.48
N SER A 384 19.26 12.91 -3.22
CA SER A 384 18.78 14.31 -3.18
C SER A 384 17.38 14.50 -3.77
N LEU A 385 16.90 13.54 -4.54
CA LEU A 385 15.57 13.54 -5.15
C LEU A 385 14.53 12.78 -4.31
N LEU A 386 14.94 11.89 -3.40
CA LEU A 386 14.03 11.15 -2.54
C LEU A 386 13.85 11.83 -1.18
N ARG A 387 12.62 11.80 -0.67
CA ARG A 387 12.29 12.17 0.70
C ARG A 387 11.25 11.20 1.25
N GLU A 388 11.54 10.61 2.40
CA GLU A 388 10.66 9.70 3.12
C GLU A 388 9.99 10.42 4.29
N ALA A 389 8.72 10.12 4.54
CA ALA A 389 7.95 10.60 5.69
C ALA A 389 7.23 9.42 6.34
N PHE A 390 7.23 9.37 7.65
CA PHE A 390 6.61 8.27 8.40
C PHE A 390 5.55 8.78 9.35
N VAL A 391 4.47 8.00 9.53
CA VAL A 391 3.36 8.33 10.43
C VAL A 391 3.28 7.25 11.51
N ASP A 392 3.33 7.66 12.78
CA ASP A 392 3.24 6.80 13.97
C ASP A 392 1.80 6.32 14.18
N ARG A 393 1.39 5.38 13.33
CA ARG A 393 0.04 4.81 13.31
C ARG A 393 0.05 3.40 12.76
N GLY A 394 -0.88 2.55 13.27
CA GLY A 394 -1.15 1.23 12.74
C GLY A 394 -2.17 1.27 11.61
N GLY A 395 -2.12 0.26 10.74
CA GLY A 395 -3.06 0.06 9.63
C GLY A 395 -2.60 0.62 8.30
N HIS A 396 -3.02 -0.06 7.24
CA HIS A 396 -2.66 0.24 5.86
C HIS A 396 -3.20 1.59 5.41
N CYS A 397 -2.33 2.46 4.90
CA CYS A 397 -2.69 3.79 4.40
C CYS A 397 -3.52 4.64 5.38
N ALA A 398 -3.38 4.41 6.68
CA ALA A 398 -4.18 5.06 7.72
C ALA A 398 -3.71 6.50 7.98
N PHE A 399 -3.68 7.33 6.94
CA PHE A 399 -3.34 8.75 7.00
C PHE A 399 -4.58 9.59 7.25
N THR A 400 -4.40 10.72 7.93
CA THR A 400 -5.41 11.79 7.91
C THR A 400 -5.33 12.55 6.59
N SER A 401 -6.46 13.19 6.20
CA SER A 401 -6.44 14.11 5.06
C SER A 401 -5.40 15.23 5.26
N ALA A 402 -5.21 15.70 6.51
CA ALA A 402 -4.22 16.72 6.85
C ALA A 402 -2.77 16.24 6.60
N GLU A 403 -2.44 15.00 6.96
CA GLU A 403 -1.12 14.41 6.70
C GLU A 403 -0.88 14.27 5.20
N THR A 404 -1.86 13.77 4.45
CA THR A 404 -1.77 13.66 2.98
C THR A 404 -1.55 15.04 2.34
N ILE A 405 -2.31 16.07 2.74
CA ILE A 405 -2.14 17.42 2.24
C ILE A 405 -0.76 17.97 2.60
N ALA A 406 -0.26 17.75 3.82
CA ALA A 406 1.07 18.20 4.23
C ALA A 406 2.19 17.58 3.37
N ALA A 407 2.08 16.28 3.02
CA ALA A 407 3.01 15.60 2.12
C ALA A 407 2.95 16.19 0.70
N LEU A 408 1.76 16.39 0.13
CA LEU A 408 1.59 17.03 -1.18
C LEU A 408 2.15 18.46 -1.20
N GLN A 409 1.91 19.25 -0.14
CA GLN A 409 2.48 20.60 0.00
C GLN A 409 4.02 20.57 0.12
N ALA A 410 4.59 19.56 0.79
CA ALA A 410 6.05 19.42 0.90
C ALA A 410 6.69 19.21 -0.47
N LEU A 411 6.10 18.35 -1.33
CA LEU A 411 6.56 18.20 -2.71
C LEU A 411 6.39 19.50 -3.50
N ILE A 412 5.25 20.19 -3.40
CA ILE A 412 5.04 21.49 -4.09
C ILE A 412 6.13 22.48 -3.69
N ARG A 413 6.44 22.61 -2.39
CA ARG A 413 7.55 23.48 -1.92
C ARG A 413 8.90 23.08 -2.53
N ARG A 414 9.20 21.78 -2.60
CA ARG A 414 10.40 21.26 -3.25
C ARG A 414 10.49 21.66 -4.73
N LEU A 415 9.36 21.59 -5.44
CA LEU A 415 9.28 21.99 -6.85
C LEU A 415 9.41 23.51 -7.04
N ASP A 416 8.92 24.31 -6.11
CA ASP A 416 8.98 25.77 -6.17
C ASP A 416 10.32 26.34 -5.75
N THR A 417 11.04 25.70 -4.80
CA THR A 417 12.28 26.20 -4.21
C THR A 417 13.55 25.51 -4.72
N GLY A 418 13.42 24.32 -5.28
CA GLY A 418 14.56 23.47 -5.68
C GLY A 418 15.16 22.66 -4.53
N GLU A 419 14.70 22.80 -3.28
CA GLU A 419 15.25 22.16 -2.09
C GLU A 419 14.17 21.54 -1.21
N TRP A 420 14.46 20.43 -0.51
CA TRP A 420 13.60 19.89 0.51
C TRP A 420 13.63 20.76 1.77
N GLN A 421 12.49 21.38 2.09
CA GLN A 421 12.35 22.26 3.25
C GLN A 421 11.09 21.86 4.04
N GLY A 422 11.22 21.79 5.38
CA GLY A 422 10.11 21.49 6.27
C GLY A 422 9.54 20.08 6.04
N THR A 423 10.42 19.09 5.86
CA THR A 423 10.09 17.69 5.65
C THR A 423 10.47 16.79 6.83
N ASP A 424 11.00 17.37 7.91
CA ASP A 424 11.16 16.67 9.18
C ASP A 424 9.77 16.48 9.85
N ALA A 425 9.67 15.50 10.74
CA ALA A 425 8.41 15.13 11.38
C ALA A 425 7.75 16.32 12.11
N LYS A 426 8.54 17.17 12.77
CA LYS A 426 8.02 18.35 13.48
C LYS A 426 7.39 19.37 12.52
N ALA A 427 8.04 19.63 11.40
CA ALA A 427 7.56 20.58 10.41
C ALA A 427 6.30 20.06 9.69
N LEU A 428 6.28 18.76 9.36
CA LEU A 428 5.12 18.11 8.75
C LEU A 428 3.92 18.10 9.70
N ASN A 429 4.12 17.77 10.99
CA ASN A 429 3.06 17.84 12.01
C ASN A 429 2.53 19.28 12.15
N ALA A 430 3.41 20.28 12.15
CA ALA A 430 2.98 21.68 12.21
C ALA A 430 2.18 22.10 10.96
N ALA A 431 2.58 21.66 9.77
CA ALA A 431 1.87 21.93 8.53
C ALA A 431 0.47 21.26 8.50
N ALA A 432 0.38 20.00 8.92
CA ALA A 432 -0.88 19.28 9.01
C ALA A 432 -1.81 19.89 10.08
N SER A 433 -1.30 20.22 11.26
CA SER A 433 -2.08 20.85 12.34
C SER A 433 -2.51 22.29 12.04
N ALA A 434 -1.94 22.94 11.03
CA ALA A 434 -2.37 24.26 10.57
C ALA A 434 -3.65 24.22 9.72
N LEU A 435 -4.05 23.02 9.27
CA LEU A 435 -5.30 22.82 8.53
C LEU A 435 -6.50 22.78 9.49
N PRO A 436 -7.72 23.05 9.00
CA PRO A 436 -8.93 22.90 9.83
C PRO A 436 -9.04 21.49 10.43
N LEU A 437 -9.54 21.38 11.66
CA LEU A 437 -9.69 20.12 12.41
C LEU A 437 -10.44 19.02 11.61
N ALA A 438 -11.35 19.42 10.72
CA ALA A 438 -12.06 18.46 9.86
C ALA A 438 -11.13 17.61 8.96
N TYR A 439 -9.92 18.08 8.70
CA TYR A 439 -8.93 17.35 7.91
C TYR A 439 -8.12 16.32 8.74
N GLU A 440 -8.34 16.24 10.04
CA GLU A 440 -7.77 15.18 10.89
C GLU A 440 -8.56 13.86 10.83
N ASP A 441 -9.43 13.71 9.84
CA ASP A 441 -10.22 12.49 9.59
C ASP A 441 -9.38 11.41 8.90
N VAL A 442 -9.40 10.18 9.43
CA VAL A 442 -8.59 9.04 8.93
C VAL A 442 -9.34 8.17 7.93
N PHE A 443 -10.66 8.02 8.08
CA PHE A 443 -11.46 7.09 7.27
C PHE A 443 -12.49 7.79 6.37
N GLY A 444 -12.28 9.06 6.12
CA GLY A 444 -13.20 9.88 5.34
C GLY A 444 -14.23 10.64 6.21
N PRO A 445 -14.91 11.63 5.63
CA PRO A 445 -15.67 12.64 6.33
C PRO A 445 -16.63 12.09 7.40
N GLY A 446 -16.43 12.51 8.65
CA GLY A 446 -17.28 12.17 9.79
C GLY A 446 -16.98 10.83 10.45
N SER A 447 -15.84 10.20 10.18
CA SER A 447 -15.44 8.94 10.82
C SER A 447 -14.75 9.18 12.18
N GLN A 448 -13.47 9.41 12.20
CA GLN A 448 -12.70 9.61 13.44
C GLN A 448 -11.55 10.60 13.21
N LEU A 449 -11.53 11.63 14.06
CA LEU A 449 -10.45 12.61 14.05
C LEU A 449 -9.27 12.09 14.87
N LEU A 450 -8.09 12.10 14.27
CA LEU A 450 -6.82 11.80 14.91
C LEU A 450 -5.84 12.95 14.64
N PRO A 451 -5.04 13.33 15.65
CA PRO A 451 -4.03 14.36 15.43
C PRO A 451 -2.97 13.85 14.45
N PRO A 452 -2.32 14.77 13.70
CA PRO A 452 -1.17 14.42 12.88
C PRO A 452 -0.07 13.75 13.71
N ALA A 453 0.50 12.67 13.16
CA ALA A 453 1.40 11.79 13.88
C ALA A 453 2.71 11.49 13.10
N PHE A 454 3.22 12.44 12.32
CA PHE A 454 4.52 12.28 11.69
C PHE A 454 5.60 12.02 12.72
N THR A 455 6.50 11.08 12.42
CA THR A 455 7.58 10.65 13.30
C THR A 455 8.87 10.45 12.52
N GLU A 456 10.01 10.55 13.22
CA GLU A 456 11.29 10.09 12.67
C GLU A 456 11.36 8.57 12.83
N TYR A 457 11.59 7.87 11.74
CA TYR A 457 11.64 6.40 11.73
C TYR A 457 12.68 5.91 10.73
N ALA A 458 13.28 4.76 11.02
CA ALA A 458 14.19 4.07 10.12
C ALA A 458 13.72 2.62 9.99
N PRO A 459 13.11 2.24 8.87
CA PRO A 459 12.63 0.87 8.67
C PRO A 459 13.78 -0.15 8.71
N ALA A 460 13.49 -1.33 9.23
CA ALA A 460 14.37 -2.48 9.12
C ALA A 460 14.56 -2.87 7.63
N PRO A 461 15.60 -3.67 7.31
CA PRO A 461 15.80 -4.12 5.93
C PRO A 461 14.61 -4.90 5.39
N PHE A 462 14.24 -4.66 4.14
CA PHE A 462 13.24 -5.45 3.45
C PHE A 462 13.74 -6.89 3.23
N LEU A 463 12.93 -7.90 3.54
CA LEU A 463 13.39 -9.30 3.59
C LEU A 463 13.65 -9.93 2.22
N ARG A 464 13.01 -9.41 1.17
CA ARG A 464 13.09 -9.98 -0.19
C ARG A 464 13.34 -8.91 -1.25
N PRO A 465 14.43 -8.12 -1.12
CA PRO A 465 14.78 -7.15 -2.15
C PRO A 465 14.97 -7.88 -3.49
N TYR A 466 14.46 -7.25 -4.55
CA TYR A 466 14.64 -7.73 -5.91
C TYR A 466 15.86 -7.05 -6.52
N ASP A 467 16.74 -7.84 -7.13
CA ASP A 467 17.86 -7.37 -7.92
C ASP A 467 17.81 -8.06 -9.28
N ASP A 468 17.81 -7.28 -10.37
CA ASP A 468 17.77 -7.78 -11.75
C ASP A 468 19.04 -8.55 -12.16
N GLU A 469 20.07 -8.57 -11.31
CA GLU A 469 21.34 -9.25 -11.61
C GLU A 469 21.33 -10.76 -11.31
N HIS A 470 20.14 -11.38 -11.03
CA HIS A 470 20.02 -12.81 -10.74
C HIS A 470 19.03 -13.54 -11.62
#